data_4d9cb8271baa59713531680a66ad7580
#
_entry.id   4d9cb8271baa59713531680a66ad7580
#
_cell.length_a   1.000
_cell.length_b   1.000
_cell.length_c   1.000
_cell.angle_alpha   90.00
_cell.angle_beta   90.00
_cell.angle_gamma   90.00
#
_symmetry.space_group_name_H-M   'P 1'
#
loop_
_entity.id
_entity.type
_entity.pdbx_description
1 polymer ?
#
loop_
_entity_poly.entity_id
_entity_poly.type
_entity_poly.pdbx_seq_one_letter_code
_entity_poly.pdbx_strand_id
1 'polypeptide(L)'
;MGLDVIEEKNLSDVISYTLEYPRVVLTEAKPLALNGATLPDFAFGLYVGYISGVFFDGFLRRNKRFLNEEVISDFHSMLFKRTPEIWLKIKAHLKLK
;
A
#
# COMPACT_ATOMS: atom_id res chain seq x y z
N MET A 1 11.77 14.37 12.40
CA MET A 1 11.97 14.48 10.95
C MET A 1 11.13 13.49 10.22
N GLY A 2 10.59 13.87 9.07
CA GLY A 2 9.80 12.99 8.24
C GLY A 2 10.66 12.06 7.39
N LEU A 3 10.14 11.67 6.23
CA LEU A 3 10.87 10.81 5.30
C LEU A 3 11.96 11.62 4.59
N ASP A 4 13.17 11.08 4.54
CA ASP A 4 14.22 11.68 3.73
C ASP A 4 14.08 11.23 2.27
N VAL A 5 14.93 11.77 1.39
CA VAL A 5 14.85 11.51 -0.05
C VAL A 5 15.01 10.01 -0.35
N ILE A 6 15.88 9.32 0.38
CA ILE A 6 16.11 7.89 0.18
C ILE A 6 14.87 7.10 0.56
N GLU A 7 14.24 7.42 1.69
CA GLU A 7 13.05 6.71 2.13
C GLU A 7 11.82 7.06 1.30
N GLU A 8 11.74 8.29 0.79
CA GLU A 8 10.69 8.64 -0.17
C GLU A 8 10.79 7.77 -1.42
N LYS A 9 12.00 7.58 -1.92
CA LYS A 9 12.22 6.71 -3.08
C LYS A 9 11.86 5.27 -2.76
N ASN A 10 12.25 4.78 -1.58
CA ASN A 10 11.91 3.42 -1.17
C ASN A 10 10.39 3.21 -1.13
N LEU A 11 9.67 4.18 -0.57
CA LEU A 11 8.20 4.10 -0.53
C LEU A 11 7.61 4.12 -1.94
N SER A 12 8.08 5.02 -2.79
CA SER A 12 7.63 5.08 -4.18
C SER A 12 7.86 3.76 -4.90
N ASP A 13 9.01 3.13 -4.66
CA ASP A 13 9.34 1.84 -5.27
C ASP A 13 8.40 0.73 -4.77
N VAL A 14 8.08 0.71 -3.48
CA VAL A 14 7.14 -0.27 -2.92
C VAL A 14 5.76 -0.10 -3.54
N ILE A 15 5.29 1.14 -3.65
CA ILE A 15 3.98 1.41 -4.25
C ILE A 15 3.98 0.96 -5.72
N SER A 16 5.00 1.35 -6.47
CA SER A 16 5.08 1.01 -7.90
C SER A 16 5.18 -0.50 -8.12
N TYR A 17 5.97 -1.20 -7.31
CA TYR A 17 6.07 -2.64 -7.39
C TYR A 17 4.72 -3.30 -7.13
N THR A 18 4.02 -2.85 -6.08
CA THR A 18 2.73 -3.41 -5.71
C THR A 18 1.69 -3.19 -6.82
N LEU A 19 1.74 -2.02 -7.46
CA LEU A 19 0.84 -1.73 -8.58
C LEU A 19 1.16 -2.55 -9.82
N GLU A 20 2.44 -2.84 -10.06
CA GLU A 20 2.85 -3.63 -11.22
C GLU A 20 2.49 -5.11 -11.07
N TYR A 21 2.45 -5.61 -9.83
CA TYR A 21 2.16 -7.01 -9.55
C TYR A 21 0.92 -7.16 -8.68
N PRO A 22 -0.27 -6.82 -9.22
CA PRO A 22 -1.49 -6.83 -8.41
C PRO A 22 -1.86 -8.20 -7.85
N ARG A 23 -1.39 -9.29 -8.46
CA ARG A 23 -1.67 -10.63 -7.96
C ARG A 23 -1.09 -10.88 -6.57
N VAL A 24 0.01 -10.20 -6.22
CA VAL A 24 0.61 -10.34 -4.89
C VAL A 24 -0.39 -9.96 -3.79
N VAL A 25 -1.23 -8.97 -4.08
CA VAL A 25 -2.22 -8.48 -3.12
C VAL A 25 -3.59 -9.06 -3.38
N LEU A 26 -4.05 -9.02 -4.64
CA LEU A 26 -5.46 -9.26 -4.97
C LEU A 26 -5.83 -10.74 -5.06
N THR A 27 -4.86 -11.65 -5.11
CA THR A 27 -5.16 -13.09 -5.08
C THR A 27 -5.95 -13.46 -3.83
N GLU A 28 -5.68 -12.79 -2.71
CA GLU A 28 -6.34 -13.08 -1.43
C GLU A 28 -7.66 -12.33 -1.23
N ALA A 29 -7.95 -11.34 -2.08
CA ALA A 29 -9.11 -10.47 -1.83
C ALA A 29 -10.43 -11.25 -1.85
N LYS A 30 -10.64 -12.07 -2.89
CA LYS A 30 -11.91 -12.79 -3.05
C LYS A 30 -12.15 -13.82 -1.94
N PRO A 31 -11.18 -14.71 -1.63
CA PRO A 31 -11.43 -15.69 -0.57
C PRO A 31 -11.54 -15.07 0.82
N LEU A 32 -10.87 -13.93 1.08
CA LEU A 32 -10.94 -13.29 2.39
C LEU A 32 -12.11 -12.33 2.56
N ALA A 33 -12.73 -11.91 1.47
CA ALA A 33 -13.87 -10.98 1.50
C ALA A 33 -15.18 -11.71 1.81
N LEU A 34 -15.14 -12.65 2.76
CA LEU A 34 -16.33 -13.32 3.24
C LEU A 34 -16.99 -12.46 4.32
N ASN A 35 -18.24 -12.74 4.66
CA ASN A 35 -18.94 -12.08 5.76
C ASN A 35 -19.33 -10.63 5.48
N GLY A 36 -19.69 -10.33 4.23
CA GLY A 36 -20.35 -9.07 3.91
C GLY A 36 -19.44 -7.89 3.58
N ALA A 37 -18.12 -8.10 3.54
CA ALA A 37 -17.23 -7.04 3.09
C ALA A 37 -17.44 -6.77 1.60
N THR A 38 -17.46 -5.49 1.22
CA THR A 38 -17.49 -5.11 -0.19
C THR A 38 -16.15 -5.46 -0.81
N LEU A 39 -16.13 -6.28 -1.86
CA LEU A 39 -14.88 -6.77 -2.44
C LEU A 39 -13.91 -5.67 -2.86
N PRO A 40 -14.34 -4.59 -3.56
CA PRO A 40 -13.41 -3.51 -3.90
C PRO A 40 -12.83 -2.81 -2.68
N ASP A 41 -13.63 -2.54 -1.66
CA ASP A 41 -13.15 -1.88 -0.44
C ASP A 41 -12.19 -2.76 0.32
N PHE A 42 -12.47 -4.06 0.39
CA PHE A 42 -11.58 -5.02 1.03
C PHE A 42 -10.25 -5.09 0.28
N ALA A 43 -10.30 -5.12 -1.05
CA ALA A 43 -9.09 -5.13 -1.88
C ALA A 43 -8.25 -3.87 -1.65
N PHE A 44 -8.90 -2.71 -1.55
CA PHE A 44 -8.19 -1.46 -1.25
C PHE A 44 -7.47 -1.55 0.09
N GLY A 45 -8.15 -2.08 1.12
CA GLY A 45 -7.52 -2.29 2.43
C GLY A 45 -6.32 -3.21 2.37
N LEU A 46 -6.40 -4.28 1.56
CA LEU A 46 -5.26 -5.18 1.38
C LEU A 46 -4.07 -4.47 0.73
N TYR A 47 -4.31 -3.61 -0.27
CA TYR A 47 -3.23 -2.82 -0.87
C TYR A 47 -2.57 -1.92 0.16
N VAL A 48 -3.36 -1.17 0.91
CA VAL A 48 -2.83 -0.26 1.93
C VAL A 48 -2.06 -1.04 2.98
N GLY A 49 -2.61 -2.16 3.45
CA GLY A 49 -1.96 -3.00 4.45
C GLY A 49 -0.65 -3.60 3.95
N TYR A 50 -0.63 -4.09 2.71
CA TYR A 50 0.58 -4.66 2.13
C TYR A 50 1.67 -3.60 1.98
N ILE A 51 1.33 -2.45 1.40
CA ILE A 51 2.29 -1.36 1.22
C ILE A 51 2.83 -0.89 2.57
N SER A 52 1.94 -0.70 3.54
CA SER A 52 2.34 -0.28 4.89
C SER A 52 3.27 -1.28 5.54
N GLY A 53 2.92 -2.57 5.47
CA GLY A 53 3.72 -3.62 6.10
C GLY A 53 5.09 -3.71 5.51
N VAL A 54 5.20 -3.74 4.18
CA VAL A 54 6.49 -3.84 3.51
C VAL A 54 7.35 -2.62 3.77
N PHE A 55 6.76 -1.41 3.65
CA PHE A 55 7.53 -0.19 3.83
C PHE A 55 7.99 -0.01 5.28
N PHE A 56 7.08 -0.19 6.23
CA PHE A 56 7.41 0.02 7.65
C PHE A 56 8.45 -0.98 8.14
N ASP A 57 8.32 -2.25 7.74
CA ASP A 57 9.32 -3.25 8.08
C ASP A 57 10.70 -2.87 7.53
N GLY A 58 10.76 -2.48 6.27
CA GLY A 58 12.00 -2.04 5.65
C GLY A 58 12.57 -0.79 6.31
N PHE A 59 11.70 0.17 6.66
CA PHE A 59 12.13 1.39 7.34
C PHE A 59 12.80 1.08 8.68
N LEU A 60 12.16 0.22 9.48
CA LEU A 60 12.73 -0.17 10.77
C LEU A 60 14.09 -0.84 10.62
N ARG A 61 14.22 -1.71 9.62
CA ARG A 61 15.50 -2.39 9.37
C ARG A 61 16.60 -1.43 8.94
N ARG A 62 16.27 -0.48 8.06
CA ARG A 62 17.25 0.45 7.52
C ARG A 62 17.67 1.52 8.52
N ASN A 63 16.72 2.02 9.31
CA ASN A 63 16.94 3.18 10.15
C ASN A 63 17.19 2.84 11.62
N LYS A 64 16.91 1.60 12.03
CA LYS A 64 17.15 1.14 13.41
C LYS A 64 16.41 1.98 14.44
N ARG A 65 15.27 2.56 14.05
CA ARG A 65 14.45 3.38 14.95
C ARG A 65 12.98 3.22 14.62
N PHE A 66 12.14 3.51 15.61
CA PHE A 66 10.69 3.43 15.44
C PHE A 66 10.20 4.57 14.54
N LEU A 67 9.03 4.34 13.96
CA LEU A 67 8.33 5.34 13.20
C LEU A 67 7.84 6.45 14.13
N ASN A 68 8.04 7.69 13.73
CA ASN A 68 7.47 8.83 14.44
C ASN A 68 6.28 9.39 13.67
N GLU A 69 5.59 10.35 14.28
CA GLU A 69 4.39 10.94 13.66
C GLU A 69 4.68 11.61 12.32
N GLU A 70 5.85 12.23 12.18
CA GLU A 70 6.20 12.89 10.92
C GLU A 70 6.40 11.88 9.79
N VAL A 71 7.07 10.75 10.08
CA VAL A 71 7.26 9.69 9.10
C VAL A 71 5.92 9.11 8.68
N ILE A 72 5.04 8.84 9.66
CA ILE A 72 3.72 8.28 9.37
C ILE A 72 2.90 9.27 8.55
N SER A 73 2.95 10.57 8.89
CA SER A 73 2.24 11.60 8.15
C SER A 73 2.72 11.71 6.71
N ASP A 74 4.04 11.69 6.50
CA ASP A 74 4.61 11.73 5.15
C ASP A 74 4.23 10.49 4.36
N PHE A 75 4.25 9.32 5.00
CA PHE A 75 3.82 8.08 4.38
C PHE A 75 2.38 8.20 3.88
N HIS A 76 1.47 8.66 4.74
CA HIS A 76 0.06 8.80 4.37
C HIS A 76 -0.12 9.79 3.22
N SER A 77 0.61 10.91 3.24
CA SER A 77 0.52 11.91 2.18
C SER A 77 0.96 11.36 0.83
N MET A 78 2.06 10.63 0.81
CA MET A 78 2.57 10.03 -0.43
C MET A 78 1.64 8.94 -0.93
N LEU A 79 1.15 8.08 -0.04
CA LEU A 79 0.23 7.01 -0.40
C LEU A 79 -1.08 7.59 -0.93
N PHE A 80 -1.61 8.62 -0.25
CA PHE A 80 -2.86 9.26 -0.64
C PHE A 80 -2.80 9.76 -2.08
N LYS A 81 -1.69 10.36 -2.49
CA LYS A 81 -1.53 10.88 -3.85
C LYS A 81 -1.60 9.78 -4.90
N ARG A 82 -1.32 8.54 -4.52
CA ARG A 82 -1.30 7.42 -5.45
C ARG A 82 -2.52 6.50 -5.32
N THR A 83 -3.48 6.83 -4.44
CA THR A 83 -4.68 6.00 -4.29
C THR A 83 -5.50 5.86 -5.57
N PRO A 84 -5.59 6.88 -6.45
CA PRO A 84 -6.30 6.68 -7.73
C PRO A 84 -5.72 5.55 -8.57
N GLU A 85 -4.39 5.39 -8.57
CA GLU A 85 -3.73 4.29 -9.29
C GLU A 85 -4.10 2.94 -8.69
N ILE A 86 -4.20 2.86 -7.35
CA ILE A 86 -4.60 1.63 -6.66
C ILE A 86 -6.01 1.26 -7.08
N TRP A 87 -6.95 2.23 -7.09
CA TRP A 87 -8.32 1.96 -7.49
C TRP A 87 -8.42 1.49 -8.94
N LEU A 88 -7.61 2.07 -9.85
CA LEU A 88 -7.59 1.62 -11.24
C LEU A 88 -7.16 0.17 -11.35
N LYS A 89 -6.16 -0.24 -10.57
CA LYS A 89 -5.69 -1.63 -10.58
C LYS A 89 -6.75 -2.58 -10.02
N ILE A 90 -7.44 -2.17 -8.96
CA ILE A 90 -8.52 -2.98 -8.38
C ILE A 90 -9.63 -3.18 -9.40
N LYS A 91 -10.07 -2.10 -10.04
CA LYS A 91 -11.13 -2.18 -11.05
C LYS A 91 -10.75 -3.10 -12.21
N ALA A 92 -9.52 -2.96 -12.69
CA ALA A 92 -9.03 -3.76 -13.81
C ALA A 92 -8.94 -5.24 -13.42
N HIS A 93 -8.39 -5.55 -12.26
CA HIS A 93 -8.19 -6.94 -11.82
C HIS A 93 -9.51 -7.63 -11.51
N LEU A 94 -10.43 -6.95 -10.85
CA LEU A 94 -11.72 -7.50 -10.48
C LEU A 94 -12.76 -7.34 -11.60
N LYS A 95 -12.38 -6.74 -12.72
CA LYS A 95 -13.25 -6.51 -13.88
C LYS A 95 -14.50 -5.73 -13.51
N LEU A 96 -14.33 -4.72 -12.68
CA LEU A 96 -15.42 -3.83 -12.30
C LEU A 96 -15.68 -2.80 -13.37
N LYS A 97 -16.95 -2.46 -13.53
CA LYS A 97 -17.33 -1.43 -14.50
C LYS A 97 -17.36 -0.04 -13.87
#